data_597edf448a606c2482f6319ee13532ef
#
_entry.id   597edf448a606c2482f6319ee13532ef
#
_cell.length_a   1.000
_cell.length_b   1.000
_cell.length_c   1.000
_cell.angle_alpha   90.00
_cell.angle_beta   90.00
_cell.angle_gamma   90.00
#
_symmetry.space_group_name_H-M   'P 1'
#
loop_
_entity.id
_entity.type
_entity.pdbx_description
1 polymer ?
#
loop_
_entity_poly.entity_id
_entity_poly.type
_entity_poly.pdbx_seq_one_letter_code
_entity_poly.pdbx_strand_id
1 'polypeptide(L)'
;MDAYVVVTDDFHGSEYVGDYFKAREYLSGFTGSAGTLVVLPDSAALWTDGRYFLQAADQLAGSTIDLMRAGQPGVPTIGAFLAQRVPQGGTVGFDGRTVSSLFARTMAAALEGKNVRFADEQDLAGAVWPDRPALSAQPVWELPAECAGLTREEKLHLL
;
A
#
# COMPACT_ATOMS: atom_id res chain seq x y z
N MET A 1 14.57 9.88 7.76
CA MET A 1 13.89 8.73 7.13
C MET A 1 14.38 8.68 5.71
N ASP A 2 14.83 7.51 5.26
CA ASP A 2 15.50 7.35 3.95
C ASP A 2 14.55 6.79 2.89
N ALA A 3 13.46 6.14 3.31
CA ALA A 3 12.35 5.74 2.46
C ALA A 3 11.04 5.69 3.25
N TYR A 4 9.91 5.95 2.59
CA TYR A 4 8.58 5.74 3.14
C TYR A 4 7.73 4.93 2.15
N VAL A 5 7.09 3.86 2.64
CA VAL A 5 6.31 2.93 1.82
C VAL A 5 4.83 3.12 2.10
N VAL A 6 4.04 3.32 1.04
CA VAL A 6 2.58 3.47 1.11
C VAL A 6 1.93 2.40 0.25
N VAL A 7 1.23 1.49 0.88
CA VAL A 7 0.52 0.39 0.22
C VAL A 7 -0.92 0.77 -0.14
N THR A 8 -1.57 0.00 -1.00
CA THR A 8 -3.02 -0.02 -1.14
C THR A 8 -3.55 -1.10 -0.21
N ASP A 9 -3.91 -0.71 1.00
CA ASP A 9 -4.43 -1.64 2.01
C ASP A 9 -5.16 -0.88 3.11
N ASP A 10 -5.96 -1.61 3.90
CA ASP A 10 -6.61 -1.14 5.11
C ASP A 10 -6.22 -2.00 6.31
N PHE A 11 -6.87 -1.81 7.46
CA PHE A 11 -6.60 -2.60 8.67
C PHE A 11 -7.00 -4.08 8.56
N HIS A 12 -7.71 -4.47 7.50
CA HIS A 12 -8.21 -5.82 7.27
C HIS A 12 -7.52 -6.53 6.11
N GLY A 13 -6.66 -5.85 5.35
CA GLY A 13 -6.05 -6.40 4.14
C GLY A 13 -7.01 -6.44 2.96
N SER A 14 -7.88 -5.42 2.81
CA SER A 14 -8.88 -5.36 1.74
C SER A 14 -8.31 -4.81 0.44
N GLU A 15 -8.71 -5.37 -0.71
CA GLU A 15 -8.35 -4.82 -2.03
C GLU A 15 -9.07 -3.49 -2.30
N TYR A 16 -10.33 -3.38 -1.91
CA TYR A 16 -11.12 -2.17 -2.09
C TYR A 16 -11.24 -1.43 -0.76
N VAL A 17 -10.39 -0.43 -0.61
CA VAL A 17 -10.26 0.32 0.64
C VAL A 17 -11.24 1.49 0.72
N GLY A 18 -11.69 1.80 1.93
CA GLY A 18 -12.46 3.02 2.19
C GLY A 18 -11.62 4.30 1.95
N ASP A 19 -12.31 5.43 1.79
CA ASP A 19 -11.67 6.71 1.40
C ASP A 19 -10.56 7.15 2.37
N TYR A 20 -10.69 6.86 3.65
CA TYR A 20 -9.63 7.12 4.64
C TYR A 20 -8.28 6.46 4.27
N PHE A 21 -8.31 5.29 3.64
CA PHE A 21 -7.12 4.50 3.32
C PHE A 21 -6.53 4.79 1.93
N LYS A 22 -7.10 5.72 1.17
CA LYS A 22 -6.62 6.06 -0.18
C LYS A 22 -5.36 6.94 -0.20
N ALA A 23 -4.49 6.76 0.80
CA ALA A 23 -3.26 7.55 0.95
C ALA A 23 -2.33 7.44 -0.27
N ARG A 24 -2.17 6.24 -0.85
CA ARG A 24 -1.37 6.03 -2.06
C ARG A 24 -1.98 6.77 -3.26
N GLU A 25 -3.31 6.73 -3.42
CA GLU A 25 -4.04 7.47 -4.46
C GLU A 25 -3.86 8.98 -4.29
N TYR A 26 -4.05 9.50 -3.07
CA TYR A 26 -3.85 10.91 -2.76
C TYR A 26 -2.44 11.40 -3.12
N LEU A 27 -1.41 10.65 -2.76
CA LEU A 27 -0.01 11.03 -2.98
C LEU A 27 0.45 10.88 -4.42
N SER A 28 -0.12 9.95 -5.18
CA SER A 28 0.37 9.63 -6.54
C SER A 28 -0.58 10.05 -7.67
N GLY A 29 -1.85 10.30 -7.38
CA GLY A 29 -2.89 10.46 -8.39
C GLY A 29 -3.29 9.16 -9.10
N PHE A 30 -2.66 8.03 -8.78
CA PHE A 30 -2.98 6.74 -9.38
C PHE A 30 -4.17 6.08 -8.67
N THR A 31 -5.26 5.82 -9.40
CA THR A 31 -6.54 5.35 -8.85
C THR A 31 -6.77 3.84 -8.96
N GLY A 32 -5.83 3.06 -9.53
CA GLY A 32 -5.95 1.59 -9.62
C GLY A 32 -6.01 0.93 -8.23
N SER A 33 -6.69 -0.21 -8.08
CA SER A 33 -6.89 -0.87 -6.78
C SER A 33 -5.65 -1.57 -6.23
N ALA A 34 -4.62 -1.78 -7.04
CA ALA A 34 -3.39 -2.45 -6.61
C ALA A 34 -2.15 -1.60 -6.92
N GLY A 35 -1.38 -1.29 -5.90
CA GLY A 35 -0.12 -0.56 -6.07
C GLY A 35 0.56 -0.25 -4.75
N THR A 36 1.87 -0.04 -4.82
CA THR A 36 2.70 0.39 -3.70
C THR A 36 3.56 1.56 -4.15
N LEU A 37 3.48 2.66 -3.43
CA LEU A 37 4.33 3.84 -3.63
C LEU A 37 5.50 3.78 -2.66
N VAL A 38 6.70 3.99 -3.16
CA VAL A 38 7.92 4.21 -2.36
C VAL A 38 8.38 5.63 -2.59
N VAL A 39 8.48 6.40 -1.52
CA VAL A 39 8.96 7.78 -1.52
C VAL A 39 10.35 7.81 -0.88
N LEU A 40 11.29 8.44 -1.57
CA LEU A 40 12.64 8.71 -1.13
C LEU A 40 12.82 10.23 -0.98
N PRO A 41 13.88 10.73 -0.36
CA PRO A 41 14.09 12.17 -0.21
C PRO A 41 14.16 12.94 -1.54
N ASP A 42 14.57 12.31 -2.63
CA ASP A 42 14.82 12.91 -3.94
C ASP A 42 13.98 12.34 -5.09
N SER A 43 13.20 11.30 -4.85
CA SER A 43 12.46 10.58 -5.90
C SER A 43 11.31 9.77 -5.34
N ALA A 44 10.41 9.32 -6.21
CA ALA A 44 9.35 8.38 -5.85
C ALA A 44 9.12 7.38 -6.97
N ALA A 45 8.67 6.18 -6.61
CA ALA A 45 8.37 5.13 -7.56
C ALA A 45 7.11 4.35 -7.14
N LEU A 46 6.27 4.02 -8.12
CA LEU A 46 5.00 3.31 -7.91
C LEU A 46 5.04 1.96 -8.63
N TRP A 47 4.93 0.89 -7.86
CA TRP A 47 4.75 -0.47 -8.37
C TRP A 47 3.28 -0.77 -8.55
N THR A 48 2.91 -1.31 -9.71
CA THR A 48 1.58 -1.88 -9.95
C THR A 48 1.69 -3.09 -10.87
N ASP A 49 0.65 -3.89 -10.98
CA ASP A 49 0.61 -5.10 -11.82
C ASP A 49 0.08 -4.82 -13.24
N GLY A 50 0.10 -5.86 -14.10
CA GLY A 50 -0.22 -5.76 -15.51
C GLY A 50 -1.62 -5.24 -15.85
N ARG A 51 -2.58 -5.34 -14.92
CA ARG A 51 -3.94 -4.82 -15.10
C ARG A 51 -3.96 -3.29 -15.23
N TYR A 52 -2.97 -2.63 -14.66
CA TYR A 52 -2.92 -1.17 -14.47
C TYR A 52 -1.80 -0.47 -15.20
N PHE A 53 -0.94 -1.15 -15.98
CA PHE A 53 0.22 -0.51 -16.62
C PHE A 53 -0.13 0.68 -17.50
N LEU A 54 -1.20 0.60 -18.27
CA LEU A 54 -1.63 1.70 -19.15
C LEU A 54 -2.21 2.85 -18.33
N GLN A 55 -3.11 2.54 -17.40
CA GLN A 55 -3.73 3.54 -16.53
C GLN A 55 -2.68 4.27 -15.69
N ALA A 56 -1.74 3.54 -15.09
CA ALA A 56 -0.68 4.14 -14.29
C ALA A 56 0.26 5.02 -15.15
N ALA A 57 0.59 4.59 -16.37
CA ALA A 57 1.40 5.39 -17.28
C ALA A 57 0.71 6.72 -17.63
N ASP A 58 -0.58 6.69 -17.85
CA ASP A 58 -1.38 7.89 -18.17
C ASP A 58 -1.51 8.80 -16.93
N GLN A 59 -1.87 8.25 -15.78
CA GLN A 59 -2.11 9.01 -14.55
C GLN A 59 -0.84 9.57 -13.91
N LEU A 60 0.30 8.92 -14.10
CA LEU A 60 1.60 9.42 -13.63
C LEU A 60 2.30 10.33 -14.63
N ALA A 61 1.74 10.52 -15.84
CA ALA A 61 2.34 11.37 -16.86
C ALA A 61 2.51 12.81 -16.36
N GLY A 62 3.72 13.35 -16.51
CA GLY A 62 4.05 14.70 -16.03
C GLY A 62 4.31 14.82 -14.52
N SER A 63 4.17 13.72 -13.76
CA SER A 63 4.61 13.67 -12.36
C SER A 63 6.11 13.36 -12.24
N THR A 64 6.64 13.41 -11.02
CA THR A 64 8.00 12.98 -10.68
C THR A 64 8.08 11.55 -10.17
N ILE A 65 7.00 10.76 -10.36
CA ILE A 65 6.88 9.40 -9.84
C ILE A 65 7.19 8.40 -10.97
N ASP A 66 8.20 7.58 -10.79
CA ASP A 66 8.57 6.53 -11.74
C ASP A 66 7.59 5.36 -11.69
N LEU A 67 7.10 4.92 -12.86
CA LEU A 67 6.27 3.72 -12.95
C LEU A 67 7.12 2.46 -12.99
N MET A 68 6.96 1.63 -11.98
CA MET A 68 7.56 0.29 -11.88
C MET A 68 6.54 -0.78 -12.25
N ARG A 69 6.68 -1.36 -13.46
CA ARG A 69 5.79 -2.41 -13.98
C ARG A 69 6.15 -3.76 -13.34
N ALA A 70 5.54 -4.06 -12.20
CA ALA A 70 5.86 -5.25 -11.40
C ALA A 70 5.81 -6.53 -12.25
N GLY A 71 6.82 -7.39 -12.07
CA GLY A 71 6.96 -8.66 -12.79
C GLY A 71 7.53 -8.55 -14.19
N GLN A 72 7.81 -7.36 -14.71
CA GLN A 72 8.47 -7.21 -16.01
C GLN A 72 10.00 -7.38 -15.89
N PRO A 73 10.66 -7.90 -16.94
CA PRO A 73 12.12 -8.02 -16.96
C PRO A 73 12.80 -6.67 -16.68
N GLY A 74 13.81 -6.68 -15.82
CA GLY A 74 14.58 -5.49 -15.47
C GLY A 74 13.93 -4.57 -14.41
N VAL A 75 12.68 -4.82 -14.02
CA VAL A 75 12.02 -4.06 -12.95
C VAL A 75 12.33 -4.72 -11.59
N PRO A 76 12.97 -3.99 -10.66
CA PRO A 76 13.31 -4.54 -9.35
C PRO A 76 12.02 -4.75 -8.51
N THR A 77 12.05 -5.71 -7.61
CA THR A 77 11.06 -5.79 -6.54
C THR A 77 11.24 -4.59 -5.59
N ILE A 78 10.20 -4.26 -4.83
CA ILE A 78 10.26 -3.18 -3.82
C ILE A 78 11.43 -3.39 -2.86
N GLY A 79 11.61 -4.64 -2.37
CA GLY A 79 12.73 -4.96 -1.48
C GLY A 79 14.09 -4.76 -2.13
N ALA A 80 14.27 -5.21 -3.39
CA ALA A 80 15.52 -5.01 -4.13
C ALA A 80 15.80 -3.51 -4.40
N PHE A 81 14.76 -2.73 -4.71
CA PHE A 81 14.88 -1.28 -4.88
C PHE A 81 15.29 -0.59 -3.59
N LEU A 82 14.63 -0.90 -2.47
CA LEU A 82 15.01 -0.37 -1.16
C LEU A 82 16.44 -0.77 -0.78
N ALA A 83 16.85 -2.02 -1.06
CA ALA A 83 18.20 -2.47 -0.80
C ALA A 83 19.28 -1.68 -1.59
N GLN A 84 18.94 -1.17 -2.77
CA GLN A 84 19.83 -0.32 -3.56
C GLN A 84 19.87 1.13 -3.08
N ARG A 85 18.73 1.67 -2.63
CA ARG A 85 18.53 3.10 -2.36
C ARG A 85 18.71 3.49 -0.89
N VAL A 86 18.36 2.62 0.04
CA VAL A 86 18.47 2.89 1.48
C VAL A 86 19.93 2.66 1.92
N PRO A 87 20.56 3.62 2.62
CA PRO A 87 21.94 3.46 3.10
C PRO A 87 22.04 2.42 4.24
N GLN A 88 23.27 2.01 4.53
CA GLN A 88 23.58 1.20 5.72
C GLN A 88 23.11 1.93 6.99
N GLY A 89 22.38 1.24 7.85
CA GLY A 89 21.82 1.83 9.08
C GLY A 89 20.67 2.81 8.86
N GLY A 90 20.17 2.92 7.61
CA GLY A 90 19.08 3.81 7.24
C GLY A 90 17.74 3.43 7.87
N THR A 91 16.71 4.24 7.60
CA THR A 91 15.36 4.04 8.16
C THR A 91 14.33 3.95 7.04
N VAL A 92 13.53 2.89 7.04
CA VAL A 92 12.36 2.71 6.18
C VAL A 92 11.10 2.86 7.04
N GLY A 93 10.22 3.80 6.66
CA GLY A 93 8.96 4.05 7.34
C GLY A 93 7.76 3.52 6.56
N PHE A 94 6.69 3.25 7.28
CA PHE A 94 5.36 2.93 6.75
C PHE A 94 4.31 3.04 7.86
N ASP A 95 3.03 3.11 7.50
CA ASP A 95 1.96 2.98 8.49
C ASP A 95 1.76 1.48 8.83
N GLY A 96 2.21 1.07 10.02
CA GLY A 96 2.15 -0.32 10.47
C GLY A 96 0.73 -0.87 10.61
N ARG A 97 -0.30 -0.01 10.58
CA ARG A 97 -1.70 -0.44 10.61
C ARG A 97 -2.19 -0.98 9.26
N THR A 98 -1.54 -0.59 8.15
CA THR A 98 -1.93 -0.97 6.78
C THR A 98 -0.95 -1.94 6.13
N VAL A 99 0.24 -2.10 6.67
CA VAL A 99 1.26 -3.01 6.13
C VAL A 99 1.14 -4.39 6.77
N SER A 100 0.91 -5.42 5.95
CA SER A 100 0.83 -6.79 6.45
C SER A 100 2.17 -7.28 7.01
N SER A 101 2.12 -8.18 8.00
CA SER A 101 3.34 -8.76 8.59
C SER A 101 4.16 -9.57 7.57
N LEU A 102 3.52 -10.14 6.54
CA LEU A 102 4.21 -10.83 5.45
C LEU A 102 5.01 -9.83 4.60
N PHE A 103 4.40 -8.71 4.22
CA PHE A 103 5.07 -7.66 3.44
C PHE A 103 6.25 -7.08 4.23
N ALA A 104 6.06 -6.76 5.51
CA ALA A 104 7.12 -6.25 6.38
C ALA A 104 8.30 -7.22 6.50
N ARG A 105 8.02 -8.53 6.69
CA ARG A 105 9.07 -9.57 6.72
C ARG A 105 9.80 -9.70 5.38
N THR A 106 9.10 -9.59 4.27
CA THR A 106 9.72 -9.64 2.93
C THR A 106 10.66 -8.45 2.72
N MET A 107 10.26 -7.25 3.13
CA MET A 107 11.15 -6.08 3.12
C MET A 107 12.35 -6.29 4.05
N ALA A 108 12.14 -6.79 5.27
CA ALA A 108 13.21 -7.04 6.22
C ALA A 108 14.24 -8.04 5.68
N ALA A 109 13.79 -9.14 5.07
CA ALA A 109 14.68 -10.12 4.43
C ALA A 109 15.49 -9.51 3.28
N ALA A 110 14.87 -8.68 2.45
CA ALA A 110 15.58 -8.00 1.35
C ALA A 110 16.63 -6.98 1.83
N LEU A 111 16.48 -6.47 3.04
CA LEU A 111 17.38 -5.49 3.67
C LEU A 111 18.32 -6.14 4.71
N GLU A 112 18.34 -7.47 4.79
CA GLU A 112 19.22 -8.18 5.69
C GLU A 112 20.70 -7.79 5.44
N GLY A 113 21.44 -7.58 6.51
CA GLY A 113 22.83 -7.12 6.46
C GLY A 113 23.03 -5.62 6.31
N LYS A 114 21.96 -4.84 6.03
CA LYS A 114 22.05 -3.37 5.97
C LYS A 114 21.76 -2.67 7.32
N ASN A 115 21.39 -3.41 8.36
CA ASN A 115 21.01 -2.86 9.68
C ASN A 115 19.96 -1.73 9.58
N VAL A 116 19.01 -1.88 8.66
CA VAL A 116 17.94 -0.91 8.46
C VAL A 116 16.98 -0.95 9.64
N ARG A 117 16.57 0.22 10.12
CA ARG A 117 15.51 0.37 11.11
C ARG A 117 14.17 0.56 10.41
N PHE A 118 13.14 -0.16 10.86
CA PHE A 118 11.76 0.10 10.46
C PHE A 118 11.09 1.05 11.43
N ALA A 119 10.35 2.04 10.89
CA ALA A 119 9.55 3.02 11.63
C ALA A 119 8.10 2.89 11.18
N ASP A 120 7.31 2.16 11.96
CA ASP A 120 5.94 1.75 11.62
C ASP A 120 4.85 2.47 12.45
N GLU A 121 5.26 3.41 13.30
CA GLU A 121 4.35 4.15 14.18
C GLU A 121 3.83 5.48 13.59
N GLN A 122 4.29 5.87 12.39
CA GLN A 122 4.03 7.19 11.84
C GLN A 122 3.23 7.14 10.53
N ASP A 123 2.02 7.68 10.55
CA ASP A 123 1.23 7.94 9.35
C ASP A 123 1.67 9.27 8.71
N LEU A 124 2.77 9.25 7.96
CA LEU A 124 3.26 10.45 7.29
C LEU A 124 2.36 10.88 6.12
N ALA A 125 1.65 9.95 5.50
CA ALA A 125 0.67 10.28 4.46
C ALA A 125 -0.48 11.10 5.05
N GLY A 126 -0.99 10.71 6.23
CA GLY A 126 -2.00 11.47 6.95
C GLY A 126 -1.51 12.84 7.41
N ALA A 127 -0.23 12.98 7.74
CA ALA A 127 0.36 14.26 8.15
C ALA A 127 0.38 15.31 7.03
N VAL A 128 0.40 14.89 5.75
CA VAL A 128 0.42 15.79 4.58
C VAL A 128 -0.92 15.85 3.83
N TRP A 129 -1.95 15.19 4.34
CA TRP A 129 -3.30 15.15 3.76
C TRP A 129 -4.32 15.87 4.66
N PRO A 130 -4.44 17.21 4.56
CA PRO A 130 -5.20 18.01 5.53
C PRO A 130 -6.72 17.77 5.49
N ASP A 131 -7.26 17.37 4.34
CA ASP A 131 -8.68 17.09 4.09
C ASP A 131 -8.98 15.59 3.98
N ARG A 132 -8.12 14.74 4.59
CA ARG A 132 -8.31 13.28 4.60
C ARG A 132 -9.70 12.93 5.12
N PRO A 133 -10.50 12.12 4.37
CA PRO A 133 -11.78 11.65 4.85
C PRO A 133 -11.68 10.96 6.21
N ALA A 134 -12.67 11.13 7.05
CA ALA A 134 -12.70 10.45 8.35
C ALA A 134 -12.85 8.93 8.17
N LEU A 135 -12.32 8.17 9.12
CA LEU A 135 -12.58 6.73 9.18
C LEU A 135 -14.09 6.50 9.34
N SER A 136 -14.65 5.58 8.56
CA SER A 136 -16.08 5.29 8.60
C SER A 136 -16.51 4.84 10.01
N ALA A 137 -17.54 5.47 10.54
CA ALA A 137 -18.21 5.11 11.78
C ALA A 137 -19.52 4.35 11.54
N GLN A 138 -19.77 3.89 10.32
CA GLN A 138 -20.96 3.11 10.01
C GLN A 138 -20.98 1.80 10.82
N PRO A 139 -22.12 1.44 11.41
CA PRO A 139 -22.23 0.19 12.16
C PRO A 139 -22.12 -1.01 11.22
N VAL A 140 -21.66 -2.11 11.76
CA VAL A 140 -21.74 -3.42 11.08
C VAL A 140 -23.22 -3.76 10.87
N TRP A 141 -23.57 -4.23 9.68
CA TRP A 141 -24.93 -4.65 9.33
C TRP A 141 -24.93 -6.06 8.71
N GLU A 142 -26.03 -6.72 8.83
CA GLU A 142 -26.24 -8.06 8.26
C GLU A 142 -26.79 -7.93 6.84
N LEU A 143 -26.12 -8.59 5.88
CA LEU A 143 -26.60 -8.63 4.50
C LEU A 143 -27.91 -9.42 4.43
N PRO A 144 -29.01 -8.86 3.83
CA PRO A 144 -30.28 -9.57 3.69
C PRO A 144 -30.12 -10.93 2.99
N ALA A 145 -30.89 -11.94 3.45
CA ALA A 145 -30.80 -13.31 2.91
C ALA A 145 -31.04 -13.38 1.41
N GLU A 146 -31.88 -12.51 0.85
CA GLU A 146 -32.13 -12.39 -0.60
C GLU A 146 -30.87 -12.01 -1.41
N CYS A 147 -29.93 -11.26 -0.79
CA CYS A 147 -28.63 -10.93 -1.39
C CYS A 147 -27.55 -11.95 -1.05
N ALA A 148 -27.66 -12.57 0.13
CA ALA A 148 -26.66 -13.49 0.67
C ALA A 148 -26.93 -14.97 0.31
N GLY A 149 -28.10 -15.28 -0.21
CA GLY A 149 -28.58 -16.64 -0.55
C GLY A 149 -29.08 -17.45 0.64
N LEU A 150 -28.43 -17.34 1.79
CA LEU A 150 -28.79 -18.01 3.05
C LEU A 150 -28.66 -17.02 4.20
N THR A 151 -29.44 -17.23 5.27
CA THR A 151 -29.28 -16.47 6.52
C THR A 151 -27.95 -16.80 7.20
N ARG A 152 -27.54 -15.97 8.13
CA ARG A 152 -26.33 -16.19 8.93
C ARG A 152 -26.43 -17.51 9.70
N GLU A 153 -27.58 -17.80 10.32
CA GLU A 153 -27.83 -19.02 11.07
C GLU A 153 -27.74 -20.28 10.19
N GLU A 154 -28.32 -20.24 9.00
CA GLU A 154 -28.23 -21.33 8.03
C GLU A 154 -26.79 -21.59 7.61
N LYS A 155 -26.00 -20.51 7.33
CA LYS A 155 -24.58 -20.64 6.98
C LYS A 155 -23.75 -21.21 8.11
N LEU A 156 -23.96 -20.78 9.34
CA LEU A 156 -23.26 -21.30 10.52
C LEU A 156 -23.61 -22.77 10.79
N HIS A 157 -24.84 -23.20 10.44
CA HIS A 157 -25.26 -24.60 10.61
C HIS A 157 -24.61 -25.53 9.57
N LEU A 158 -24.12 -25.00 8.46
CA LEU A 158 -23.41 -25.75 7.41
C LEU A 158 -21.92 -25.97 7.72
N LEU A 159 -21.32 -25.25 8.68
CA LEU A 159 -19.93 -25.39 9.11
C LEU A 159 -19.76 -26.45 10.18
#